data_9463881e1cabc0ee0b8c10b5ed087aaa
#
_entry.id   9463881e1cabc0ee0b8c10b5ed087aaa
#
_cell.length_a   1.000
_cell.length_b   1.000
_cell.length_c   1.000
_cell.angle_alpha   90.00
_cell.angle_beta   90.00
_cell.angle_gamma   90.00
#
_symmetry.space_group_name_H-M   'P 1'
#
loop_
_entity.id
_entity.type
_entity.pdbx_description
1 polymer ?
#
loop_
_entity_poly.entity_id
_entity_poly.type
_entity_poly.pdbx_seq_one_letter_code
_entity_poly.pdbx_strand_id
1 'polypeptide(L)' 'MHPTPSQRMRAKQIALENSIGESTVWRYVQLGLLTPIKITRGVTVFNRQEVEAFFSGKSIKEVSQ' A
#
# COMPACT_ATOMS: atom_id res chain seq x y z
N MET A 1 -7.34 -22.89 2.51
CA MET A 1 -7.29 -22.30 2.52
C MET A 1 -6.89 -21.36 2.49
N HIS A 2 -6.76 -20.89 2.49
CA HIS A 2 -6.45 -20.02 2.42
C HIS A 2 -6.11 -19.22 2.83
N PRO A 3 -5.99 -19.46 2.64
CA PRO A 3 -5.31 -18.71 3.06
C PRO A 3 -5.31 -17.46 3.40
N THR A 4 -4.61 -16.80 3.61
CA THR A 4 -4.55 -15.56 4.04
C THR A 4 -4.41 -14.65 2.94
N PRO A 5 -5.40 -14.36 2.30
CA PRO A 5 -5.38 -13.46 1.21
C PRO A 5 -4.98 -12.09 1.61
N SER A 6 -5.04 -11.84 2.86
CA SER A 6 -4.75 -10.49 3.29
C SER A 6 -3.30 -10.12 3.23
N GLN A 7 -2.46 -10.99 2.76
CA GLN A 7 -1.06 -10.62 2.64
C GLN A 7 -0.79 -9.69 1.48
N ARG A 8 -1.75 -9.52 0.59
CA ARG A 8 -1.61 -8.62 -0.53
C ARG A 8 -2.78 -7.69 -0.61
N MET A 9 -2.54 -6.46 -0.98
CA MET A 9 -3.58 -5.45 -1.05
C MET A 9 -3.55 -4.75 -2.39
N ARG A 10 -4.71 -4.39 -2.89
CA ARG A 10 -4.81 -3.58 -4.08
C ARG A 10 -4.78 -2.12 -3.68
N ALA A 11 -4.42 -1.26 -4.61
CA ALA A 11 -4.35 0.17 -4.31
C ALA A 11 -5.67 0.69 -3.76
N LYS A 12 -6.77 0.24 -4.32
CA LYS A 12 -8.07 0.70 -3.86
C LYS A 12 -8.32 0.28 -2.41
N GLN A 13 -7.89 -0.92 -2.07
CA GLN A 13 -8.08 -1.41 -0.71
C GLN A 13 -7.23 -0.60 0.27
N ILE A 14 -5.99 -0.30 -0.12
CA ILE A 14 -5.13 0.51 0.72
C ILE A 14 -5.78 1.87 0.96
N ALA A 15 -6.32 2.46 -0.09
CA ALA A 15 -6.94 3.76 0.03
C ALA A 15 -8.12 3.73 0.99
N LEU A 16 -8.94 2.70 0.88
CA LEU A 16 -10.10 2.60 1.74
C LEU A 16 -9.73 2.40 3.19
N GLU A 17 -8.76 1.54 3.45
CA GLU A 17 -8.40 1.24 4.83
C GLU A 17 -7.72 2.40 5.50
N ASN A 18 -7.10 3.28 4.74
CA ASN A 18 -6.38 4.40 5.32
C ASN A 18 -7.08 5.73 5.08
N SER A 19 -8.27 5.69 4.54
CA SER A 19 -9.07 6.89 4.33
C SER A 19 -8.37 7.93 3.46
N ILE A 20 -7.73 7.47 2.41
CA ILE A 20 -7.06 8.37 1.47
C ILE A 20 -7.55 8.06 0.08
N GLY A 21 -7.20 8.89 -0.85
CA GLY A 21 -7.58 8.64 -2.24
C GLY A 21 -6.66 7.63 -2.88
N GLU A 22 -7.18 6.95 -3.88
CA GLU A 22 -6.38 5.97 -4.59
C GLU A 22 -5.21 6.64 -5.31
N SER A 23 -5.41 7.85 -5.80
CA SER A 23 -4.33 8.56 -6.46
C SER A 23 -3.19 8.86 -5.48
N THR A 24 -3.52 9.01 -4.21
CA THR A 24 -2.48 9.23 -3.21
C THR A 24 -1.62 7.99 -3.05
N VAL A 25 -2.24 6.81 -3.14
CA VAL A 25 -1.49 5.58 -3.07
C VAL A 25 -0.47 5.53 -4.21
N TRP A 26 -0.90 5.88 -5.41
CA TRP A 26 0.00 5.85 -6.56
C TRP A 26 1.09 6.90 -6.45
N ARG A 27 0.78 8.01 -5.80
CA ARG A 27 1.80 9.01 -5.56
C ARG A 27 2.91 8.44 -4.67
N TYR A 28 2.53 7.69 -3.65
CA TYR A 28 3.52 7.06 -2.79
C TYR A 28 4.38 6.08 -3.57
N VAL A 29 3.78 5.39 -4.53
CA VAL A 29 4.54 4.49 -5.38
C VAL A 29 5.58 5.27 -6.17
N GLN A 30 5.18 6.40 -6.72
CA GLN A 30 6.09 7.21 -7.51
C GLN A 30 7.23 7.76 -6.67
N LEU A 31 6.97 7.99 -5.40
CA LEU A 31 7.99 8.52 -4.51
C LEU A 31 8.90 7.42 -3.98
N GLY A 32 8.63 6.18 -4.33
CA GLY A 32 9.46 5.09 -3.86
C GLY A 32 9.14 4.62 -2.46
N LEU A 33 7.99 5.03 -1.94
CA LEU A 33 7.61 4.67 -0.58
C LEU A 33 6.87 3.36 -0.51
N LEU A 34 6.21 2.98 -1.57
CA LEU A 34 5.53 1.71 -1.66
C LEU A 34 5.98 0.99 -2.91
N THR A 35 6.13 -0.31 -2.82
CA THR A 35 6.62 -1.11 -3.92
C THR A 35 5.49 -1.90 -4.55
N PRO A 36 5.14 -1.63 -5.79
CA PRO A 36 4.08 -2.38 -6.44
C PRO A 36 4.59 -3.71 -6.94
N ILE A 37 3.75 -4.72 -6.83
CA ILE A 37 4.07 -6.06 -7.32
C ILE A 37 3.09 -6.37 -8.43
N LYS A 38 3.59 -6.48 -9.64
CA LYS A 38 2.72 -6.77 -10.75
C LYS A 38 2.50 -8.26 -10.88
N ILE A 39 1.26 -8.68 -10.75
CA ILE A 39 0.90 -10.08 -10.89
C ILE A 39 0.64 -10.36 -12.36
N THR A 40 -0.15 -9.51 -12.98
CA THR A 40 -0.40 -9.64 -14.39
C THR A 40 -0.48 -8.24 -14.95
N ARG A 41 -0.72 -8.16 -16.24
CA ARG A 41 -0.80 -6.89 -16.91
C ARG A 41 -1.80 -5.94 -16.26
N GLY A 42 -2.90 -6.45 -15.80
CA GLY A 42 -3.92 -5.59 -15.22
C GLY A 42 -4.04 -5.67 -13.71
N VAL A 43 -3.16 -6.39 -13.05
CA VAL A 43 -3.30 -6.57 -11.61
C VAL A 43 -2.00 -6.23 -10.90
N THR A 44 -2.06 -5.23 -10.05
CA THR A 44 -0.92 -4.82 -9.23
C THR A 44 -1.36 -4.88 -7.78
N VAL A 45 -0.53 -5.47 -6.95
CA VAL A 45 -0.83 -5.58 -5.53
C VAL A 45 0.35 -5.07 -4.73
N PHE A 46 0.16 -4.96 -3.43
CA PHE A 46 1.19 -4.48 -2.53
C PHE A 46 1.28 -5.43 -1.36
N ASN A 47 2.47 -5.54 -0.79
CA ASN A 47 2.67 -6.40 0.36
C ASN A 47 2.03 -5.74 1.57
N ARG A 48 1.13 -6.46 2.25
CA ARG A 48 0.42 -5.87 3.39
C ARG A 48 1.40 -5.44 4.49
N GLN A 49 2.44 -6.20 4.71
CA GLN A 49 3.37 -5.83 5.77
C GLN A 49 4.07 -4.52 5.46
N GLU A 50 4.41 -4.32 4.20
CA GLU A 50 5.04 -3.07 3.81
C GLU A 50 4.07 -1.91 3.98
N VAL A 51 2.83 -2.12 3.57
CA VAL A 51 1.82 -1.08 3.68
C VAL A 51 1.60 -0.72 5.14
N GLU A 52 1.47 -1.72 5.98
CA GLU A 52 1.22 -1.45 7.38
C GLU A 52 2.39 -0.75 8.04
N ALA A 53 3.60 -1.13 7.68
CA ALA A 53 4.75 -0.45 8.23
C ALA A 53 4.80 1.00 7.80
N PHE A 54 4.47 1.25 6.55
CA PHE A 54 4.48 2.61 6.04
C PHE A 54 3.45 3.47 6.76
N PHE A 55 2.23 2.97 6.87
CA PHE A 55 1.16 3.77 7.47
C PHE A 55 1.21 3.76 8.98
N SER A 56 2.05 2.95 9.56
CA SER A 56 2.17 2.98 11.01
C SER A 56 3.01 4.15 11.47
N GLY A 57 3.61 4.85 10.53
CA GLY A 57 4.37 6.03 10.88
C GLY A 57 5.84 5.79 11.11
N LYS A 58 6.27 4.58 10.98
CA LYS A 58 7.66 4.34 11.22
C LYS A 58 8.54 4.98 10.22
N SER A 59 8.07 5.04 8.99
CA SER A 59 8.89 5.59 7.94
C SER A 59 8.71 7.06 7.76
N ILE A 60 7.65 7.62 8.30
CA ILE A 60 7.41 9.02 8.08
C ILE A 60 7.09 9.73 9.32
N LYS A 61 7.76 9.44 10.32
CA LYS A 61 7.47 10.08 11.58
C LYS A 61 7.63 11.54 11.51
N GLU A 62 8.46 12.02 10.71
CA GLU A 62 8.69 13.42 10.71
C GLU A 62 7.54 14.17 10.14
N VAL A 63 6.71 13.49 9.49
CA VAL A 63 5.65 14.16 8.95
C VAL A 63 4.76 14.75 9.93
N SER A 64 4.67 14.24 10.80
CA SER A 64 3.78 14.73 11.67
C SER A 64 3.66 16.02 11.80
N GLN A 65 3.85 16.27 11.37
CA GLN A 65 3.64 17.32 11.44
C GLN A 65 3.22 17.62 11.21
#